data_51c60805bdcb557510eaa7146b1e2616
#
_entry.id   51c60805bdcb557510eaa7146b1e2616
#
_cell.length_a   1.000
_cell.length_b   1.000
_cell.length_c   1.000
_cell.angle_alpha   90.00
_cell.angle_beta   90.00
_cell.angle_gamma   90.00
#
_symmetry.space_group_name_H-M   'P 1'
#
loop_
_entity.id
_entity.type
_entity.pdbx_description
1 polymer ?
#
loop_
_entity_poly.entity_id
_entity_poly.type
_entity_poly.pdbx_seq_one_letter_code
_entity_poly.pdbx_strand_id
1 'polypeptide(L)'
;MRYRKESIEKVKTPFNRLLLFTGIALCFVITLCNAQTNHRNKQNGIPDKKTFQHPNFSNQISRVVRVMYQDSKGVFWFGAEGGAFRLAGDSLIHIDSIRSESGGRVTIKDIAEDKDGRIWFGHTDGISSIDGELVRNYYESDGLISNAVWSIGTDVFGNIWIGTMDGACVFDGKTFKNFELPLGTKDTTVGISSDKMINKIFRDKKGKLWISSNAGLFSYSNSTLTNVSKKAGIKSNFVSIGFEDKEGVLWLSSKEGLYKLTDEVAKKITDESIEIGKGIGSIAEDKDGKIWFVVNQHYLYTFDGKELTEFKKSEENKGPVVFQIYKDQSDRLWFVGYGGAYRLENGKFVNITKNGSW
;
A
#
# COMPACT_ATOMS: atom_id res chain seq x y z
N MET A 1 -73.18 -13.26 -0.92
CA MET A 1 -73.63 -14.67 -0.89
C MET A 1 -72.44 -15.59 -0.78
N ARG A 2 -72.40 -16.35 0.30
CA ARG A 2 -71.61 -17.55 0.63
C ARG A 2 -70.10 -17.46 0.81
N TYR A 3 -69.79 -17.52 2.06
CA TYR A 3 -68.65 -18.12 2.77
C TYR A 3 -68.16 -19.44 2.22
N ARG A 4 -66.86 -19.69 2.23
CA ARG A 4 -66.32 -20.97 2.68
C ARG A 4 -64.97 -20.74 3.45
N LYS A 5 -65.01 -21.13 4.72
CA LYS A 5 -63.92 -21.45 5.60
C LYS A 5 -63.43 -22.84 5.32
N GLU A 6 -62.17 -23.10 5.44
CA GLU A 6 -61.53 -24.36 5.81
C GLU A 6 -60.02 -24.10 5.83
N SER A 7 -59.23 -24.52 6.70
CA SER A 7 -59.20 -25.08 8.06
C SER A 7 -57.73 -25.23 8.39
N ILE A 8 -57.43 -24.90 9.63
CA ILE A 8 -56.09 -24.93 10.23
C ILE A 8 -55.69 -26.39 10.41
N GLU A 9 -54.51 -26.79 9.93
CA GLU A 9 -53.81 -27.93 10.48
C GLU A 9 -52.44 -27.53 11.05
N LYS A 10 -52.34 -27.65 12.38
CA LYS A 10 -51.13 -27.62 13.17
C LYS A 10 -50.39 -28.93 13.02
N VAL A 11 -49.18 -28.89 12.56
CA VAL A 11 -48.24 -30.01 12.79
C VAL A 11 -47.13 -29.56 13.69
N LYS A 12 -46.98 -30.30 14.75
CA LYS A 12 -46.12 -30.15 15.90
C LYS A 12 -44.63 -30.33 15.53
N THR A 13 -43.80 -29.55 16.20
CA THR A 13 -42.36 -29.69 16.34
C THR A 13 -41.91 -31.06 16.84
N PRO A 14 -40.63 -31.46 16.61
CA PRO A 14 -39.80 -31.59 17.77
C PRO A 14 -38.55 -30.74 17.76
N PHE A 15 -38.36 -30.08 18.86
CA PHE A 15 -37.13 -29.62 19.41
C PHE A 15 -36.12 -30.78 19.49
N ASN A 16 -34.91 -30.63 18.90
CA ASN A 16 -33.68 -30.90 19.61
C ASN A 16 -32.43 -30.73 18.73
N ARG A 17 -31.49 -30.00 19.30
CA ARG A 17 -30.05 -30.07 19.09
C ARG A 17 -29.52 -29.60 17.72
N LEU A 18 -28.99 -28.35 17.64
CA LEU A 18 -27.57 -28.15 17.41
C LEU A 18 -27.21 -26.68 17.62
N LEU A 19 -26.97 -26.31 18.86
CA LEU A 19 -26.02 -25.27 19.21
C LEU A 19 -24.63 -25.88 19.05
N LEU A 20 -23.81 -25.30 18.19
CA LEU A 20 -22.35 -25.38 18.01
C LEU A 20 -22.05 -25.43 16.51
N PHE A 21 -21.79 -24.27 15.95
CA PHE A 21 -20.88 -24.05 14.81
C PHE A 21 -21.02 -22.60 14.31
N THR A 22 -20.73 -21.65 15.21
CA THR A 22 -20.36 -20.29 14.79
C THR A 22 -19.17 -19.86 15.64
N GLY A 23 -17.99 -20.27 15.21
CA GLY A 23 -16.78 -19.96 15.96
C GLY A 23 -15.46 -20.42 15.32
N ILE A 24 -15.44 -20.74 14.03
CA ILE A 24 -14.19 -21.13 13.37
C ILE A 24 -14.21 -20.58 11.93
N ALA A 25 -13.95 -19.32 11.77
CA ALA A 25 -13.62 -18.73 10.46
C ALA A 25 -12.72 -17.49 10.60
N LEU A 26 -11.99 -17.33 11.72
CA LEU A 26 -11.06 -16.20 11.90
C LEU A 26 -9.65 -16.60 12.34
N CYS A 27 -9.24 -17.85 12.16
CA CYS A 27 -7.93 -18.35 12.59
C CYS A 27 -7.09 -19.02 11.50
N PHE A 28 -7.32 -18.77 10.22
CA PHE A 28 -6.54 -19.43 9.15
C PHE A 28 -5.46 -18.57 8.48
N VAL A 29 -4.95 -17.52 9.11
CA VAL A 29 -3.78 -16.77 8.62
C VAL A 29 -2.60 -16.79 9.60
N ILE A 30 -2.71 -17.42 10.77
CA ILE A 30 -1.65 -17.39 11.80
C ILE A 30 -0.93 -18.76 11.97
N THR A 31 -1.31 -19.82 11.27
CA THR A 31 -0.79 -21.17 11.56
C THR A 31 0.12 -21.77 10.48
N LEU A 32 0.98 -20.97 9.85
CA LEU A 32 2.08 -21.49 9.02
C LEU A 32 3.47 -21.00 9.45
N CYS A 33 3.64 -20.66 10.72
CA CYS A 33 4.97 -20.29 11.26
C CYS A 33 5.35 -20.99 12.56
N ASN A 34 4.74 -22.12 12.94
CA ASN A 34 5.20 -22.89 14.10
C ASN A 34 5.08 -24.39 13.85
N ALA A 35 5.98 -24.93 13.03
CA ALA A 35 6.32 -26.35 13.04
C ALA A 35 7.83 -26.48 12.81
N GLN A 36 8.59 -26.23 13.86
CA GLN A 36 9.95 -26.76 13.96
C GLN A 36 10.00 -27.67 15.17
N THR A 37 9.80 -28.93 14.91
CA THR A 37 10.12 -30.04 15.82
C THR A 37 11.64 -30.10 16.02
N ASN A 38 12.02 -30.11 17.31
CA ASN A 38 13.37 -30.41 17.76
C ASN A 38 13.82 -31.81 17.29
N HIS A 39 14.71 -31.85 16.33
CA HIS A 39 15.61 -32.98 16.16
C HIS A 39 17.05 -32.51 16.42
N ARG A 40 17.53 -32.86 17.61
CA ARG A 40 18.97 -32.86 17.91
C ARG A 40 19.66 -33.85 16.97
N ASN A 41 20.43 -33.36 16.02
CA ASN A 41 21.54 -34.10 15.44
C ASN A 41 22.80 -33.25 15.50
N LYS A 42 23.77 -33.77 16.29
CA LYS A 42 25.14 -33.35 16.27
C LYS A 42 25.72 -33.62 14.88
N GLN A 43 26.12 -32.58 14.17
CA GLN A 43 27.09 -32.70 13.07
C GLN A 43 27.98 -31.45 12.97
N ASN A 44 29.24 -31.70 13.08
CA ASN A 44 30.46 -31.01 12.71
C ASN A 44 30.36 -29.74 11.87
N GLY A 45 30.97 -28.67 12.42
CA GLY A 45 31.74 -27.59 11.84
C GLY A 45 31.48 -27.20 10.38
N ILE A 46 30.34 -26.55 10.10
CA ILE A 46 30.13 -25.74 8.90
C ILE A 46 30.12 -24.28 9.37
N PRO A 47 30.91 -23.38 8.73
CA PRO A 47 30.91 -21.97 9.15
C PRO A 47 29.53 -21.38 9.06
N ASP A 48 29.15 -20.64 10.08
CA ASP A 48 27.88 -19.96 10.29
C ASP A 48 27.47 -19.18 9.04
N LYS A 49 26.61 -19.74 8.20
CA LYS A 49 25.94 -18.98 7.14
C LYS A 49 25.11 -17.93 7.81
N LYS A 50 25.49 -16.66 7.68
CA LYS A 50 24.76 -15.52 8.19
C LYS A 50 23.35 -15.51 7.59
N THR A 51 22.43 -16.23 8.22
CA THR A 51 21.00 -16.17 7.89
C THR A 51 20.46 -14.84 8.34
N PHE A 52 19.68 -14.18 7.48
CA PHE A 52 18.94 -12.98 7.89
C PHE A 52 18.05 -13.35 9.06
N GLN A 53 18.32 -12.73 10.20
CA GLN A 53 17.46 -12.83 11.39
C GLN A 53 16.50 -11.67 11.38
N HIS A 54 15.21 -11.95 11.56
CA HIS A 54 14.24 -10.89 11.78
C HIS A 54 14.65 -10.11 13.04
N PRO A 55 14.60 -8.76 12.97
CA PRO A 55 14.97 -7.94 14.11
C PRO A 55 14.03 -8.17 15.30
N ASN A 56 14.52 -7.89 16.49
CA ASN A 56 13.67 -7.86 17.68
C ASN A 56 12.59 -6.79 17.52
N PHE A 57 11.33 -7.18 17.39
CA PHE A 57 10.20 -6.28 17.15
C PHE A 57 9.99 -5.22 18.23
N SER A 58 10.49 -5.41 19.44
CA SER A 58 10.36 -4.42 20.53
C SER A 58 11.07 -3.10 20.22
N ASN A 59 12.16 -3.14 19.46
CA ASN A 59 12.96 -1.98 19.09
C ASN A 59 12.60 -1.38 17.74
N GLN A 60 11.70 -2.01 17.00
CA GLN A 60 11.28 -1.51 15.69
C GLN A 60 10.30 -0.34 15.81
N ILE A 61 10.24 0.52 14.79
CA ILE A 61 9.20 1.56 14.66
C ILE A 61 7.82 0.93 14.83
N SER A 62 7.58 -0.16 14.10
CA SER A 62 6.43 -1.04 14.21
C SER A 62 6.82 -2.40 13.64
N ARG A 63 6.07 -3.46 13.99
CA ARG A 63 6.23 -4.77 13.35
C ARG A 63 6.00 -4.71 11.84
N VAL A 64 5.08 -3.85 11.41
CA VAL A 64 4.81 -3.59 10.00
C VAL A 64 4.73 -2.08 9.78
N VAL A 65 5.65 -1.56 8.97
CA VAL A 65 5.61 -0.19 8.44
C VAL A 65 5.18 -0.31 6.98
N ARG A 66 4.06 0.31 6.61
CA ARG A 66 3.50 0.16 5.26
C ARG A 66 3.94 1.25 4.30
N VAL A 67 4.15 2.44 4.83
CA VAL A 67 4.47 3.63 4.05
C VAL A 67 5.32 4.56 4.89
N MET A 68 6.23 5.28 4.24
CA MET A 68 6.93 6.41 4.81
C MET A 68 6.86 7.60 3.88
N TYR A 69 7.01 8.77 4.42
CA TYR A 69 7.00 10.04 3.71
C TYR A 69 7.94 11.01 4.41
N GLN A 70 8.68 11.83 3.66
CA GLN A 70 9.42 12.97 4.17
C GLN A 70 8.75 14.23 3.68
N ASP A 71 8.28 15.06 4.61
CA ASP A 71 7.57 16.29 4.27
C ASP A 71 8.51 17.40 3.76
N SER A 72 7.93 18.49 3.29
CA SER A 72 8.66 19.63 2.75
C SER A 72 9.62 20.31 3.75
N LYS A 73 9.41 20.05 5.06
CA LYS A 73 10.28 20.52 6.17
C LYS A 73 11.36 19.51 6.54
N GLY A 74 11.43 18.37 5.84
CA GLY A 74 12.39 17.30 6.08
C GLY A 74 12.01 16.33 7.20
N VAL A 75 10.81 16.43 7.78
CA VAL A 75 10.35 15.53 8.84
C VAL A 75 9.91 14.20 8.25
N PHE A 76 10.37 13.10 8.87
CA PHE A 76 9.93 11.76 8.48
C PHE A 76 8.64 11.36 9.18
N TRP A 77 7.74 10.80 8.39
CA TRP A 77 6.46 10.23 8.81
C TRP A 77 6.42 8.76 8.43
N PHE A 78 5.92 7.92 9.33
CA PHE A 78 5.79 6.48 9.10
C PHE A 78 4.36 6.04 9.35
N GLY A 79 3.78 5.38 8.38
CA GLY A 79 2.47 4.75 8.47
C GLY A 79 2.60 3.26 8.75
N ALA A 80 1.97 2.79 9.82
CA ALA A 80 2.11 1.43 10.31
C ALA A 80 0.76 0.76 10.62
N GLU A 81 0.78 -0.53 10.98
CA GLU A 81 -0.42 -1.26 11.44
C GLU A 81 -1.01 -0.71 12.75
N GLY A 82 -0.21 -0.03 13.55
CA GLY A 82 -0.62 0.53 14.83
C GLY A 82 -0.88 2.03 14.81
N GLY A 83 -0.95 2.68 13.64
CA GLY A 83 -1.12 4.12 13.51
C GLY A 83 0.05 4.81 12.80
N ALA A 84 0.18 6.12 13.00
CA ALA A 84 1.22 6.95 12.42
C ALA A 84 2.29 7.33 13.44
N PHE A 85 3.50 7.53 12.94
CA PHE A 85 4.64 8.01 13.74
C PHE A 85 5.32 9.18 13.02
N ARG A 86 5.83 10.13 13.80
CA ARG A 86 6.62 11.27 13.35
C ARG A 86 8.00 11.21 13.98
N LEU A 87 9.03 11.44 13.19
CA LEU A 87 10.38 11.65 13.73
C LEU A 87 10.55 13.13 14.10
N ALA A 88 10.83 13.44 15.37
CA ALA A 88 11.09 14.77 15.89
C ALA A 88 12.48 14.80 16.54
N GLY A 89 13.45 15.37 15.84
CA GLY A 89 14.86 15.19 16.20
C GLY A 89 15.24 13.71 16.15
N ASP A 90 15.78 13.19 17.25
CA ASP A 90 16.13 11.77 17.40
C ASP A 90 15.04 10.93 18.07
N SER A 91 13.82 11.49 18.23
CA SER A 91 12.73 10.84 18.94
C SER A 91 11.58 10.49 18.01
N LEU A 92 11.15 9.24 18.06
CA LEU A 92 9.97 8.78 17.33
C LEU A 92 8.71 9.00 18.18
N ILE A 93 7.81 9.84 17.69
CA ILE A 93 6.55 10.19 18.36
C ILE A 93 5.40 9.41 17.70
N HIS A 94 4.64 8.66 18.49
CA HIS A 94 3.41 8.02 18.04
C HIS A 94 2.24 9.03 18.05
N ILE A 95 1.46 9.07 16.98
CA ILE A 95 0.32 9.98 16.83
C ILE A 95 -0.95 9.25 17.25
N ASP A 96 -1.24 9.28 18.55
CA ASP A 96 -2.37 8.55 19.13
C ASP A 96 -3.76 9.10 18.76
N SER A 97 -3.84 10.32 18.25
CA SER A 97 -5.09 10.99 17.88
C SER A 97 -5.65 10.60 16.51
N ILE A 98 -4.89 9.84 15.69
CA ILE A 98 -5.41 9.21 14.47
C ILE A 98 -6.14 7.94 14.88
N ARG A 99 -7.47 7.92 14.73
CA ARG A 99 -8.34 6.85 15.21
C ARG A 99 -9.39 6.45 14.18
N SER A 100 -9.93 5.26 14.35
CA SER A 100 -11.16 4.85 13.68
C SER A 100 -12.37 5.66 14.21
N GLU A 101 -13.47 5.65 13.49
CA GLU A 101 -14.72 6.27 13.93
C GLU A 101 -15.19 5.73 15.29
N SER A 102 -14.94 4.44 15.56
CA SER A 102 -15.20 3.80 16.86
C SER A 102 -14.13 4.07 17.94
N GLY A 103 -13.10 4.89 17.64
CA GLY A 103 -12.01 5.22 18.56
C GLY A 103 -10.87 4.20 18.62
N GLY A 104 -10.90 3.15 17.80
CA GLY A 104 -9.86 2.12 17.70
C GLY A 104 -8.61 2.58 16.97
N ARG A 105 -7.57 1.75 16.99
CA ARG A 105 -6.36 1.95 16.17
C ARG A 105 -6.62 1.64 14.71
N VAL A 106 -5.91 2.32 13.82
CA VAL A 106 -6.02 2.14 12.38
C VAL A 106 -4.69 1.74 11.77
N THR A 107 -4.74 1.11 10.60
CA THR A 107 -3.55 0.86 9.78
C THR A 107 -3.44 1.95 8.73
N ILE A 108 -2.33 2.68 8.74
CA ILE A 108 -2.05 3.69 7.72
C ILE A 108 -1.65 3.01 6.41
N LYS A 109 -2.21 3.48 5.30
CA LYS A 109 -2.03 2.94 3.95
C LYS A 109 -1.27 3.88 3.03
N ASP A 110 -1.49 5.19 3.16
CA ASP A 110 -0.83 6.20 2.35
C ASP A 110 -0.65 7.50 3.15
N ILE A 111 0.36 8.30 2.77
CA ILE A 111 0.68 9.59 3.38
C ILE A 111 0.92 10.59 2.26
N ALA A 112 0.36 11.78 2.39
CA ALA A 112 0.58 12.89 1.47
C ALA A 112 0.68 14.21 2.23
N GLU A 113 1.37 15.20 1.62
CA GLU A 113 1.41 16.58 2.09
C GLU A 113 0.61 17.46 1.14
N ASP A 114 -0.24 18.34 1.66
CA ASP A 114 -0.94 19.31 0.85
C ASP A 114 -0.14 20.60 0.65
N LYS A 115 -0.66 21.50 -0.17
CA LYS A 115 0.01 22.79 -0.49
C LYS A 115 0.21 23.71 0.71
N ASP A 116 -0.54 23.49 1.79
CA ASP A 116 -0.46 24.28 3.02
C ASP A 116 0.46 23.62 4.08
N GLY A 117 1.09 22.49 3.73
CA GLY A 117 2.02 21.73 4.58
C GLY A 117 1.32 20.86 5.61
N ARG A 118 0.01 20.60 5.47
CA ARG A 118 -0.70 19.63 6.30
C ARG A 118 -0.40 18.22 5.80
N ILE A 119 -0.21 17.31 6.75
CA ILE A 119 0.03 15.91 6.44
C ILE A 119 -1.27 15.14 6.52
N TRP A 120 -1.57 14.38 5.47
CA TRP A 120 -2.76 13.57 5.32
C TRP A 120 -2.42 12.09 5.39
N PHE A 121 -3.25 11.33 6.10
CA PHE A 121 -3.10 9.89 6.30
C PHE A 121 -4.35 9.16 5.84
N GLY A 122 -4.22 8.34 4.79
CA GLY A 122 -5.26 7.39 4.42
C GLY A 122 -5.10 6.11 5.23
N HIS A 123 -6.18 5.61 5.80
CA HIS A 123 -6.13 4.43 6.66
C HIS A 123 -7.31 3.48 6.48
N THR A 124 -7.31 2.39 7.23
CA THR A 124 -8.32 1.33 7.12
C THR A 124 -9.72 1.74 7.53
N ASP A 125 -9.89 2.91 8.12
CA ASP A 125 -11.17 3.38 8.64
C ASP A 125 -11.31 4.92 8.50
N GLY A 126 -10.96 5.46 7.34
CA GLY A 126 -11.13 6.87 7.02
C GLY A 126 -9.86 7.57 6.57
N ILE A 127 -9.84 8.88 6.69
CA ILE A 127 -8.73 9.76 6.39
C ILE A 127 -8.52 10.74 7.55
N SER A 128 -7.26 11.04 7.86
CA SER A 128 -6.91 12.01 8.91
C SER A 128 -5.94 13.05 8.38
N SER A 129 -5.98 14.26 8.93
CA SER A 129 -5.02 15.31 8.65
C SER A 129 -4.37 15.86 9.93
N ILE A 130 -3.11 16.30 9.81
CA ILE A 130 -2.37 16.98 10.87
C ILE A 130 -1.94 18.35 10.35
N ASP A 131 -2.31 19.38 11.12
CA ASP A 131 -1.89 20.76 10.93
C ASP A 131 -1.25 21.25 12.24
N GLY A 132 0.08 21.27 12.28
CA GLY A 132 0.81 21.44 13.53
C GLY A 132 0.52 20.32 14.54
N GLU A 133 -0.16 20.67 15.64
CA GLU A 133 -0.59 19.69 16.66
C GLU A 133 -2.07 19.32 16.54
N LEU A 134 -2.81 19.95 15.62
CA LEU A 134 -4.23 19.70 15.42
C LEU A 134 -4.44 18.51 14.50
N VAL A 135 -5.04 17.43 15.02
CA VAL A 135 -5.48 16.28 14.25
C VAL A 135 -6.98 16.36 13.98
N ARG A 136 -7.38 16.09 12.75
CA ARG A 136 -8.76 15.93 12.33
C ARG A 136 -8.93 14.59 11.64
N ASN A 137 -9.97 13.87 12.03
CA ASN A 137 -10.35 12.60 11.42
C ASN A 137 -11.64 12.79 10.63
N TYR A 138 -11.77 12.12 9.49
CA TYR A 138 -12.95 12.18 8.62
C TYR A 138 -13.33 10.77 8.18
N TYR A 139 -14.63 10.52 8.12
CA TYR A 139 -15.24 9.22 7.90
C TYR A 139 -16.38 9.27 6.88
N GLU A 140 -17.01 8.15 6.62
CA GLU A 140 -18.23 8.11 5.80
C GLU A 140 -19.34 9.00 6.35
N SER A 141 -19.45 9.13 7.68
CA SER A 141 -20.37 10.05 8.35
C SER A 141 -20.12 11.53 8.01
N ASP A 142 -18.91 11.90 7.58
CA ASP A 142 -18.55 13.24 7.12
C ASP A 142 -18.70 13.42 5.60
N GLY A 143 -19.10 12.35 4.88
CA GLY A 143 -19.31 12.35 3.44
C GLY A 143 -18.20 11.67 2.63
N LEU A 144 -17.23 11.01 3.27
CA LEU A 144 -16.26 10.16 2.57
C LEU A 144 -16.99 9.00 1.88
N ILE A 145 -16.60 8.64 0.65
CA ILE A 145 -17.27 7.60 -0.13
C ILE A 145 -17.11 6.19 0.47
N SER A 146 -15.99 5.94 1.16
CA SER A 146 -15.71 4.71 1.88
C SER A 146 -14.57 4.93 2.88
N ASN A 147 -14.71 4.36 4.06
CA ASN A 147 -13.67 4.41 5.10
C ASN A 147 -12.42 3.56 4.74
N ALA A 148 -12.51 2.64 3.77
CA ALA A 148 -11.39 1.82 3.33
C ALA A 148 -10.48 2.59 2.35
N VAL A 149 -9.66 3.52 2.86
CA VAL A 149 -8.77 4.36 2.06
C VAL A 149 -7.49 3.60 1.70
N TRP A 150 -7.09 3.68 0.43
CA TRP A 150 -5.89 3.04 -0.10
C TRP A 150 -4.84 4.01 -0.58
N SER A 151 -5.25 5.16 -1.11
CA SER A 151 -4.33 6.16 -1.63
C SER A 151 -4.84 7.58 -1.45
N ILE A 152 -3.90 8.50 -1.34
CA ILE A 152 -4.12 9.95 -1.28
C ILE A 152 -3.25 10.62 -2.32
N GLY A 153 -3.82 11.59 -3.03
CA GLY A 153 -3.10 12.50 -3.92
C GLY A 153 -3.56 13.94 -3.72
N THR A 154 -2.83 14.87 -4.29
CA THR A 154 -3.21 16.29 -4.27
C THR A 154 -3.20 16.84 -5.70
N ASP A 155 -4.17 17.67 -6.05
CA ASP A 155 -4.13 18.38 -7.34
C ASP A 155 -3.43 19.74 -7.24
N VAL A 156 -3.31 20.42 -8.37
CA VAL A 156 -2.68 21.75 -8.44
C VAL A 156 -3.49 22.86 -7.73
N PHE A 157 -4.76 22.61 -7.45
CA PHE A 157 -5.64 23.55 -6.76
C PHE A 157 -5.58 23.36 -5.24
N GLY A 158 -4.98 22.27 -4.77
CA GLY A 158 -4.85 21.92 -3.36
C GLY A 158 -6.00 21.06 -2.84
N ASN A 159 -6.83 20.50 -3.72
CA ASN A 159 -7.81 19.50 -3.33
C ASN A 159 -7.13 18.18 -2.98
N ILE A 160 -7.70 17.45 -2.02
CA ILE A 160 -7.25 16.12 -1.62
C ILE A 160 -8.07 15.09 -2.40
N TRP A 161 -7.40 14.29 -3.17
CA TRP A 161 -7.96 13.17 -3.90
C TRP A 161 -7.78 11.89 -3.10
N ILE A 162 -8.87 11.18 -2.86
CA ILE A 162 -8.91 10.02 -1.97
C ILE A 162 -9.37 8.81 -2.79
N GLY A 163 -8.51 7.83 -2.88
CA GLY A 163 -8.79 6.53 -3.50
C GLY A 163 -9.16 5.51 -2.45
N THR A 164 -10.30 4.87 -2.62
CA THR A 164 -10.88 3.91 -1.68
C THR A 164 -11.18 2.56 -2.35
N MET A 165 -11.70 1.62 -1.56
CA MET A 165 -12.26 0.36 -2.05
C MET A 165 -13.48 0.58 -2.96
N ASP A 166 -14.26 1.64 -2.73
CA ASP A 166 -15.56 1.86 -3.36
C ASP A 166 -15.55 3.03 -4.35
N GLY A 167 -14.36 3.49 -4.76
CA GLY A 167 -14.17 4.54 -5.73
C GLY A 167 -13.28 5.66 -5.26
N ALA A 168 -13.37 6.80 -5.94
CA ALA A 168 -12.64 8.02 -5.61
C ALA A 168 -13.56 9.12 -5.14
N CYS A 169 -13.08 9.96 -4.23
CA CYS A 169 -13.70 11.24 -3.92
C CYS A 169 -12.64 12.33 -3.77
N VAL A 170 -13.10 13.57 -3.80
CA VAL A 170 -12.28 14.78 -3.72
C VAL A 170 -12.76 15.63 -2.55
N PHE A 171 -11.85 16.02 -1.69
CA PHE A 171 -12.10 16.96 -0.61
C PHE A 171 -11.55 18.35 -1.00
N ASP A 172 -12.41 19.33 -1.05
CA ASP A 172 -12.10 20.72 -1.45
C ASP A 172 -11.71 21.62 -0.28
N GLY A 173 -11.45 21.03 0.88
CA GLY A 173 -11.20 21.73 2.15
C GLY A 173 -12.45 21.94 2.99
N LYS A 174 -13.64 21.63 2.47
CA LYS A 174 -14.93 21.79 3.16
C LYS A 174 -15.82 20.56 3.03
N THR A 175 -15.94 20.01 1.83
CA THR A 175 -16.88 18.92 1.52
C THR A 175 -16.22 17.85 0.70
N PHE A 176 -16.67 16.61 0.86
CA PHE A 176 -16.33 15.49 0.02
C PHE A 176 -17.27 15.41 -1.19
N LYS A 177 -16.72 15.18 -2.38
CA LYS A 177 -17.48 15.01 -3.62
C LYS A 177 -17.02 13.72 -4.30
N ASN A 178 -17.95 12.86 -4.63
CA ASN A 178 -17.63 11.64 -5.37
C ASN A 178 -17.10 11.99 -6.76
N PHE A 179 -16.11 11.22 -7.21
CA PHE A 179 -15.54 11.31 -8.54
C PHE A 179 -15.77 10.02 -9.29
N GLU A 180 -16.57 10.10 -10.36
CA GLU A 180 -16.98 8.93 -11.14
C GLU A 180 -15.83 8.42 -12.02
N LEU A 181 -15.52 7.13 -11.88
CA LEU A 181 -14.58 6.40 -12.70
C LEU A 181 -15.27 5.18 -13.34
N PRO A 182 -14.81 4.74 -14.52
CA PRO A 182 -15.29 3.48 -15.08
C PRO A 182 -15.09 2.31 -14.13
N LEU A 183 -16.06 1.41 -14.10
CA LEU A 183 -15.96 0.16 -13.34
C LEU A 183 -14.88 -0.75 -13.95
N GLY A 184 -14.12 -1.36 -13.10
CA GLY A 184 -13.11 -2.35 -13.46
C GLY A 184 -13.59 -3.77 -13.26
N THR A 185 -12.64 -4.64 -12.96
CA THR A 185 -12.89 -6.05 -12.64
C THR A 185 -12.34 -6.36 -11.26
N LYS A 186 -13.12 -7.03 -10.44
CA LYS A 186 -12.64 -7.51 -9.14
C LYS A 186 -11.47 -8.47 -9.35
N ASP A 187 -10.36 -8.20 -8.69
CA ASP A 187 -9.21 -9.11 -8.68
C ASP A 187 -9.45 -10.27 -7.72
N THR A 188 -9.71 -11.44 -8.24
CA THR A 188 -9.97 -12.65 -7.44
C THR A 188 -8.70 -13.34 -6.94
N THR A 189 -7.52 -12.89 -7.36
CA THR A 189 -6.23 -13.48 -6.95
C THR A 189 -5.66 -12.86 -5.68
N VAL A 190 -6.25 -11.74 -5.22
CA VAL A 190 -5.90 -11.08 -3.95
C VAL A 190 -7.08 -11.15 -2.98
N GLY A 191 -6.79 -11.17 -1.68
CA GLY A 191 -7.81 -11.34 -0.65
C GLY A 191 -8.77 -10.14 -0.52
N ILE A 192 -8.35 -8.94 -0.93
CA ILE A 192 -9.13 -7.69 -0.83
C ILE A 192 -9.10 -7.01 -2.19
N SER A 193 -10.26 -6.90 -2.82
CA SER A 193 -10.41 -6.20 -4.10
C SER A 193 -11.88 -5.90 -4.40
N SER A 194 -12.14 -4.83 -5.14
CA SER A 194 -13.46 -4.50 -5.69
C SER A 194 -13.31 -4.03 -7.15
N ASP A 195 -14.42 -3.94 -7.87
CA ASP A 195 -14.47 -3.41 -9.24
C ASP A 195 -14.31 -1.88 -9.29
N LYS A 196 -14.43 -1.20 -8.14
CA LYS A 196 -14.25 0.25 -7.99
C LYS A 196 -12.93 0.64 -7.34
N MET A 197 -12.13 -0.34 -6.92
CA MET A 197 -10.92 -0.10 -6.13
C MET A 197 -9.94 0.83 -6.84
N ILE A 198 -9.54 1.87 -6.13
CA ILE A 198 -8.46 2.78 -6.52
C ILE A 198 -7.18 2.34 -5.83
N ASN A 199 -6.17 2.01 -6.63
CA ASN A 199 -4.91 1.47 -6.10
C ASN A 199 -3.91 2.58 -5.76
N LYS A 200 -3.79 3.60 -6.64
CA LYS A 200 -2.91 4.75 -6.41
C LYS A 200 -3.42 6.00 -7.13
N ILE A 201 -3.30 7.14 -6.46
CA ILE A 201 -3.48 8.48 -7.03
C ILE A 201 -2.16 9.23 -6.81
N PHE A 202 -1.64 9.83 -7.86
CA PHE A 202 -0.46 10.69 -7.75
C PHE A 202 -0.50 11.80 -8.80
N ARG A 203 0.23 12.88 -8.54
CA ARG A 203 0.37 14.01 -9.46
C ARG A 203 1.78 13.99 -10.03
N ASP A 204 1.89 14.12 -11.35
CA ASP A 204 3.17 14.29 -12.02
C ASP A 204 3.73 15.72 -11.87
N LYS A 205 4.97 15.92 -12.26
CA LYS A 205 5.66 17.21 -12.20
C LYS A 205 5.02 18.30 -13.08
N LYS A 206 4.19 17.90 -14.05
CA LYS A 206 3.43 18.80 -14.93
C LYS A 206 2.05 19.14 -14.35
N GLY A 207 1.70 18.60 -13.17
CA GLY A 207 0.45 18.84 -12.48
C GLY A 207 -0.72 17.97 -12.91
N LYS A 208 -0.49 17.00 -13.81
CA LYS A 208 -1.52 16.05 -14.23
C LYS A 208 -1.72 14.98 -13.15
N LEU A 209 -2.96 14.69 -12.82
CA LEU A 209 -3.30 13.59 -11.93
C LEU A 209 -3.33 12.27 -12.69
N TRP A 210 -2.80 11.25 -12.05
CA TRP A 210 -2.82 9.87 -12.48
C TRP A 210 -3.57 9.03 -11.45
N ILE A 211 -4.51 8.23 -11.93
CA ILE A 211 -5.37 7.39 -11.11
C ILE A 211 -5.26 5.96 -11.62
N SER A 212 -4.69 5.08 -10.83
CA SER A 212 -4.63 3.66 -11.12
C SER A 212 -5.72 2.91 -10.36
N SER A 213 -6.40 2.01 -11.06
CA SER A 213 -7.55 1.27 -10.55
C SER A 213 -7.62 -0.13 -11.15
N ASN A 214 -8.62 -0.89 -10.74
CA ASN A 214 -8.96 -2.17 -11.36
C ASN A 214 -9.62 -2.03 -12.75
N ALA A 215 -9.84 -0.81 -13.22
CA ALA A 215 -10.29 -0.49 -14.58
C ALA A 215 -9.15 -0.03 -15.52
N GLY A 216 -7.93 0.08 -14.99
CA GLY A 216 -6.75 0.55 -15.70
C GLY A 216 -6.14 1.82 -15.12
N LEU A 217 -5.30 2.47 -15.93
CA LEU A 217 -4.68 3.75 -15.62
C LEU A 217 -5.44 4.87 -16.32
N PHE A 218 -5.78 5.88 -15.55
CA PHE A 218 -6.41 7.10 -16.04
C PHE A 218 -5.51 8.30 -15.77
N SER A 219 -5.54 9.27 -16.67
CA SER A 219 -5.05 10.62 -16.41
C SER A 219 -6.21 11.61 -16.33
N TYR A 220 -6.11 12.57 -15.42
CA TYR A 220 -7.08 13.64 -15.26
C TYR A 220 -6.40 14.99 -15.32
N SER A 221 -6.83 15.83 -16.24
CA SER A 221 -6.32 17.18 -16.46
C SER A 221 -7.38 18.02 -17.17
N ASN A 222 -7.52 19.30 -16.81
CA ASN A 222 -8.49 20.23 -17.40
C ASN A 222 -9.90 19.64 -17.48
N SER A 223 -10.37 19.03 -16.39
CA SER A 223 -11.68 18.38 -16.29
C SER A 223 -11.90 17.23 -17.29
N THR A 224 -10.85 16.70 -17.88
CA THR A 224 -10.91 15.59 -18.84
C THR A 224 -10.25 14.35 -18.24
N LEU A 225 -11.02 13.26 -18.17
CA LEU A 225 -10.55 11.92 -17.78
C LEU A 225 -10.22 11.11 -19.04
N THR A 226 -9.01 10.58 -19.11
CA THR A 226 -8.55 9.76 -20.25
C THR A 226 -8.09 8.39 -19.78
N ASN A 227 -8.58 7.31 -20.38
CA ASN A 227 -8.07 5.96 -20.14
C ASN A 227 -6.76 5.77 -20.90
N VAL A 228 -5.64 5.84 -20.18
CA VAL A 228 -4.30 5.75 -20.75
C VAL A 228 -3.88 4.31 -21.00
N SER A 229 -4.27 3.35 -20.13
CA SER A 229 -3.90 1.94 -20.33
C SER A 229 -4.37 1.42 -21.69
N LYS A 230 -5.63 1.70 -22.03
CA LYS A 230 -6.19 1.29 -23.31
C LYS A 230 -5.46 1.91 -24.49
N LYS A 231 -5.17 3.21 -24.40
CA LYS A 231 -4.44 3.96 -25.44
C LYS A 231 -3.00 3.49 -25.59
N ALA A 232 -2.34 3.22 -24.48
CA ALA A 232 -0.94 2.80 -24.43
C ALA A 232 -0.71 1.31 -24.74
N GLY A 233 -1.79 0.52 -24.94
CA GLY A 233 -1.68 -0.90 -25.25
C GLY A 233 -1.38 -1.79 -24.04
N ILE A 234 -1.61 -1.31 -22.81
CA ILE A 234 -1.51 -2.13 -21.61
C ILE A 234 -2.75 -3.01 -21.54
N LYS A 235 -2.55 -4.33 -21.66
CA LYS A 235 -3.66 -5.30 -21.73
C LYS A 235 -4.31 -5.53 -20.37
N SER A 236 -3.51 -5.49 -19.28
CA SER A 236 -4.03 -5.69 -17.93
C SER A 236 -4.80 -4.47 -17.45
N ASN A 237 -6.01 -4.69 -16.92
CA ASN A 237 -6.77 -3.66 -16.23
C ASN A 237 -6.20 -3.35 -14.83
N PHE A 238 -5.42 -4.27 -14.25
CA PHE A 238 -4.88 -4.12 -12.90
C PHE A 238 -3.56 -3.33 -12.93
N VAL A 239 -3.66 -2.02 -13.00
CA VAL A 239 -2.53 -1.12 -12.79
C VAL A 239 -2.49 -0.75 -11.30
N SER A 240 -1.39 -1.07 -10.64
CA SER A 240 -1.32 -0.97 -9.18
C SER A 240 -0.60 0.28 -8.71
N ILE A 241 0.49 0.67 -9.39
CA ILE A 241 1.37 1.74 -8.97
C ILE A 241 1.80 2.55 -10.17
N GLY A 242 1.92 3.87 -9.97
CA GLY A 242 2.58 4.79 -10.88
C GLY A 242 3.67 5.54 -10.14
N PHE A 243 4.77 5.78 -10.81
CA PHE A 243 5.91 6.55 -10.33
C PHE A 243 6.46 7.39 -11.49
N GLU A 244 6.84 8.63 -11.22
CA GLU A 244 7.53 9.50 -12.17
C GLU A 244 8.99 9.65 -11.76
N ASP A 245 9.92 9.32 -12.67
CA ASP A 245 11.36 9.46 -12.44
C ASP A 245 11.84 10.91 -12.54
N LYS A 246 13.13 11.16 -12.30
CA LYS A 246 13.70 12.50 -12.36
C LYS A 246 13.61 13.15 -13.76
N GLU A 247 13.55 12.34 -14.80
CA GLU A 247 13.45 12.78 -16.20
C GLU A 247 12.00 13.02 -16.64
N GLY A 248 11.02 12.75 -15.77
CA GLY A 248 9.59 12.91 -16.05
C GLY A 248 8.99 11.74 -16.80
N VAL A 249 9.64 10.60 -16.78
CA VAL A 249 9.14 9.37 -17.37
C VAL A 249 8.27 8.62 -16.34
N LEU A 250 7.13 8.16 -16.79
CA LEU A 250 6.22 7.39 -15.93
C LEU A 250 6.55 5.90 -15.97
N TRP A 251 6.62 5.33 -14.79
CA TRP A 251 6.80 3.91 -14.56
C TRP A 251 5.53 3.33 -13.94
N LEU A 252 5.05 2.23 -14.48
CA LEU A 252 3.78 1.63 -14.12
C LEU A 252 3.96 0.17 -13.79
N SER A 253 3.28 -0.30 -12.76
CA SER A 253 3.17 -1.72 -12.47
C SER A 253 1.80 -2.25 -12.86
N SER A 254 1.78 -3.44 -13.39
CA SER A 254 0.56 -4.22 -13.61
C SER A 254 0.81 -5.69 -13.21
N LYS A 255 -0.22 -6.52 -13.30
CA LYS A 255 -0.04 -7.98 -13.16
C LYS A 255 0.83 -8.63 -14.22
N GLU A 256 1.07 -7.95 -15.33
CA GLU A 256 1.92 -8.45 -16.41
C GLU A 256 3.39 -8.01 -16.26
N GLY A 257 3.67 -7.05 -15.38
CA GLY A 257 5.01 -6.58 -15.13
C GLY A 257 5.18 -5.08 -14.98
N LEU A 258 6.42 -4.63 -15.11
CA LEU A 258 6.84 -3.23 -15.09
C LEU A 258 6.80 -2.67 -16.51
N TYR A 259 6.23 -1.48 -16.63
CA TYR A 259 6.15 -0.73 -17.87
C TYR A 259 6.77 0.66 -17.71
N LYS A 260 7.45 1.10 -18.75
CA LYS A 260 7.86 2.50 -18.97
C LYS A 260 6.87 3.15 -19.94
N LEU A 261 6.26 4.25 -19.55
CA LEU A 261 5.35 5.04 -20.40
C LEU A 261 6.06 6.27 -20.93
N THR A 262 6.19 6.35 -22.23
CA THR A 262 6.77 7.50 -22.95
C THR A 262 5.83 7.88 -24.09
N ASP A 263 5.46 9.14 -24.18
CA ASP A 263 4.57 9.66 -25.24
C ASP A 263 3.30 8.81 -25.45
N GLU A 264 2.70 8.38 -24.32
CA GLU A 264 1.50 7.53 -24.28
C GLU A 264 1.68 6.12 -24.88
N VAL A 265 2.91 5.68 -25.08
CA VAL A 265 3.25 4.31 -25.48
C VAL A 265 3.88 3.57 -24.29
N ALA A 266 3.31 2.47 -23.89
CA ALA A 266 3.83 1.63 -22.82
C ALA A 266 4.79 0.58 -23.38
N LYS A 267 6.04 0.61 -22.93
CA LYS A 267 7.01 -0.45 -23.19
C LYS A 267 7.14 -1.32 -21.95
N LYS A 268 6.89 -2.63 -22.11
CA LYS A 268 7.13 -3.61 -21.05
C LYS A 268 8.66 -3.76 -20.86
N ILE A 269 9.08 -3.69 -19.61
CA ILE A 269 10.49 -3.78 -19.20
C ILE A 269 10.83 -5.17 -18.68
N THR A 270 9.94 -5.75 -17.85
CA THR A 270 10.12 -7.13 -17.37
C THR A 270 9.83 -8.14 -18.46
N ASP A 271 10.62 -9.19 -18.51
CA ASP A 271 10.44 -10.34 -19.39
C ASP A 271 9.96 -11.57 -18.61
N GLU A 272 9.97 -12.74 -19.27
CA GLU A 272 9.49 -14.00 -18.71
C GLU A 272 10.45 -14.61 -17.67
N SER A 273 11.68 -14.08 -17.53
CA SER A 273 12.63 -14.51 -16.50
C SER A 273 12.20 -14.07 -15.09
N ILE A 274 11.28 -13.09 -14.99
CA ILE A 274 10.77 -12.58 -13.73
C ILE A 274 9.35 -13.09 -13.50
N GLU A 275 9.19 -13.96 -12.51
CA GLU A 275 7.88 -14.43 -12.08
C GLU A 275 7.13 -13.32 -11.30
N ILE A 276 6.28 -12.59 -11.99
CA ILE A 276 5.56 -11.44 -11.43
C ILE A 276 4.60 -11.84 -10.31
N GLY A 277 3.94 -13.00 -10.41
CA GLY A 277 3.06 -13.54 -9.37
C GLY A 277 1.96 -12.58 -8.92
N LYS A 278 2.06 -12.08 -7.67
CA LYS A 278 1.09 -11.13 -7.10
C LYS A 278 1.27 -9.69 -7.59
N GLY A 279 2.28 -9.42 -8.40
CA GLY A 279 2.54 -8.11 -8.96
C GLY A 279 3.77 -7.41 -8.39
N ILE A 280 3.98 -6.21 -8.87
CA ILE A 280 5.03 -5.30 -8.43
C ILE A 280 4.44 -4.36 -7.39
N GLY A 281 5.03 -4.37 -6.20
CA GLY A 281 4.46 -3.68 -5.03
C GLY A 281 4.92 -2.24 -4.84
N SER A 282 6.10 -1.87 -5.32
CA SER A 282 6.65 -0.52 -5.21
C SER A 282 7.73 -0.28 -6.26
N ILE A 283 7.88 0.98 -6.68
CA ILE A 283 8.86 1.45 -7.65
C ILE A 283 9.50 2.72 -7.09
N ALA A 284 10.82 2.85 -7.23
CA ALA A 284 11.55 4.07 -6.90
C ALA A 284 12.77 4.24 -7.80
N GLU A 285 13.30 5.45 -7.91
CA GLU A 285 14.55 5.76 -8.59
C GLU A 285 15.63 6.08 -7.55
N ASP A 286 16.83 5.51 -7.68
CA ASP A 286 17.96 5.89 -6.84
C ASP A 286 18.65 7.17 -7.33
N LYS A 287 19.69 7.60 -6.61
CA LYS A 287 20.48 8.79 -6.94
C LYS A 287 21.16 8.71 -8.31
N ASP A 288 21.47 7.50 -8.77
CA ASP A 288 22.18 7.23 -10.02
C ASP A 288 21.23 7.06 -11.22
N GLY A 289 19.90 7.14 -10.98
CA GLY A 289 18.85 7.00 -12.00
C GLY A 289 18.44 5.57 -12.27
N LYS A 290 18.88 4.62 -11.44
CA LYS A 290 18.49 3.23 -11.55
C LYS A 290 17.10 3.04 -10.93
N ILE A 291 16.24 2.34 -11.64
CA ILE A 291 14.88 2.06 -11.18
C ILE A 291 14.89 0.79 -10.33
N TRP A 292 14.46 0.92 -9.11
CA TRP A 292 14.27 -0.16 -8.16
C TRP A 292 12.81 -0.55 -8.09
N PHE A 293 12.53 -1.85 -8.05
CA PHE A 293 11.17 -2.33 -7.85
C PHE A 293 11.14 -3.65 -7.07
N VAL A 294 10.03 -3.90 -6.40
CA VAL A 294 9.83 -5.13 -5.62
C VAL A 294 8.75 -5.99 -6.24
N VAL A 295 9.07 -7.27 -6.44
CA VAL A 295 8.18 -8.30 -6.97
C VAL A 295 7.74 -9.21 -5.82
N ASN A 296 6.44 -9.49 -5.73
CA ASN A 296 5.84 -10.35 -4.69
C ASN A 296 6.20 -9.94 -3.26
N GLN A 297 6.52 -8.66 -3.03
CA GLN A 297 6.99 -8.11 -1.75
C GLN A 297 8.35 -8.68 -1.26
N HIS A 298 8.94 -9.62 -1.98
CA HIS A 298 10.12 -10.35 -1.55
C HIS A 298 11.34 -10.12 -2.43
N TYR A 299 11.18 -10.07 -3.75
CA TYR A 299 12.30 -10.02 -4.68
C TYR A 299 12.54 -8.58 -5.13
N LEU A 300 13.76 -8.11 -4.96
CA LEU A 300 14.17 -6.78 -5.41
C LEU A 300 14.90 -6.88 -6.74
N TYR A 301 14.51 -6.01 -7.65
CA TYR A 301 15.14 -5.88 -8.96
C TYR A 301 15.54 -4.44 -9.19
N THR A 302 16.53 -4.25 -10.03
CA THR A 302 16.98 -2.95 -10.53
C THR A 302 17.02 -2.97 -12.05
N PHE A 303 16.73 -1.80 -12.63
CA PHE A 303 16.88 -1.57 -14.07
C PHE A 303 17.67 -0.29 -14.30
N ASP A 304 18.78 -0.37 -15.04
CA ASP A 304 19.69 0.74 -15.30
C ASP A 304 19.45 1.44 -16.64
N GLY A 305 18.34 1.11 -17.31
CA GLY A 305 18.01 1.56 -18.66
C GLY A 305 18.35 0.55 -19.75
N LYS A 306 19.14 -0.48 -19.43
CA LYS A 306 19.57 -1.54 -20.36
C LYS A 306 19.33 -2.92 -19.81
N GLU A 307 19.73 -3.17 -18.57
CA GLU A 307 19.74 -4.50 -17.96
C GLU A 307 18.87 -4.56 -16.72
N LEU A 308 18.14 -5.66 -16.57
CA LEU A 308 17.41 -6.04 -15.37
C LEU A 308 18.32 -6.93 -14.52
N THR A 309 18.50 -6.55 -13.26
CA THR A 309 19.34 -7.29 -12.33
C THR A 309 18.58 -7.56 -11.03
N GLU A 310 18.59 -8.81 -10.56
CA GLU A 310 18.08 -9.14 -9.24
C GLU A 310 19.06 -8.62 -8.16
N PHE A 311 18.54 -7.84 -7.22
CA PHE A 311 19.28 -7.43 -6.05
C PHE A 311 19.06 -8.44 -4.91
N LYS A 312 20.07 -9.30 -4.68
CA LYS A 312 20.02 -10.28 -3.60
C LYS A 312 20.23 -9.62 -2.24
N LYS A 313 19.24 -9.72 -1.37
CA LYS A 313 19.27 -9.16 -0.02
C LYS A 313 20.26 -9.86 0.90
N SER A 314 20.58 -11.12 0.61
CA SER A 314 21.56 -11.98 1.27
C SER A 314 21.96 -13.11 0.32
N GLU A 315 22.88 -13.99 0.70
CA GLU A 315 23.24 -15.19 -0.09
C GLU A 315 22.04 -16.07 -0.44
N GLU A 316 21.08 -16.20 0.49
CA GLU A 316 19.86 -16.98 0.29
C GLU A 316 18.67 -16.10 -0.15
N ASN A 317 18.92 -14.86 -0.54
CA ASN A 317 17.91 -13.83 -0.84
C ASN A 317 16.88 -13.60 0.29
N LYS A 318 17.24 -13.93 1.52
CA LYS A 318 16.43 -13.66 2.71
C LYS A 318 16.67 -12.22 3.16
N GLY A 319 15.60 -11.50 3.46
CA GLY A 319 15.67 -10.10 3.87
C GLY A 319 14.28 -9.54 4.21
N PRO A 320 14.16 -8.22 4.39
CA PRO A 320 12.87 -7.61 4.71
C PRO A 320 11.84 -7.89 3.62
N VAL A 321 10.59 -8.11 4.03
CA VAL A 321 9.43 -8.02 3.15
C VAL A 321 9.16 -6.54 2.92
N VAL A 322 9.10 -6.13 1.66
CA VAL A 322 9.06 -4.70 1.29
C VAL A 322 7.68 -4.34 0.76
N PHE A 323 7.06 -3.34 1.38
CA PHE A 323 5.81 -2.74 0.90
C PHE A 323 6.06 -1.45 0.13
N GLN A 324 7.06 -0.66 0.56
CA GLN A 324 7.46 0.55 -0.16
C GLN A 324 8.98 0.67 -0.21
N ILE A 325 9.48 1.06 -1.38
CA ILE A 325 10.81 1.61 -1.60
C ILE A 325 10.64 3.13 -1.67
N TYR A 326 11.41 3.87 -0.90
CA TYR A 326 11.31 5.32 -0.82
C TYR A 326 12.68 5.97 -0.93
N LYS A 327 12.81 7.02 -1.72
CA LYS A 327 14.01 7.85 -1.79
C LYS A 327 13.76 9.13 -1.01
N ASP A 328 14.56 9.40 0.01
CA ASP A 328 14.46 10.62 0.81
C ASP A 328 15.14 11.83 0.11
N GLN A 329 14.97 13.01 0.70
CA GLN A 329 15.54 14.26 0.17
C GLN A 329 17.09 14.30 0.19
N SER A 330 17.72 13.36 0.90
CA SER A 330 19.18 13.15 0.91
C SER A 330 19.63 12.05 -0.05
N ASP A 331 18.75 11.63 -0.99
CA ASP A 331 18.96 10.56 -1.95
C ASP A 331 19.23 9.17 -1.34
N ARG A 332 18.89 8.95 -0.08
CA ARG A 332 19.01 7.64 0.56
C ARG A 332 17.79 6.79 0.22
N LEU A 333 18.04 5.51 -0.08
CA LEU A 333 16.97 4.54 -0.31
C LEU A 333 16.53 3.87 0.98
N TRP A 334 15.23 3.88 1.21
CA TRP A 334 14.55 3.26 2.33
C TRP A 334 13.64 2.13 1.84
N PHE A 335 13.54 1.10 2.65
CA PHE A 335 12.71 -0.06 2.40
C PHE A 335 11.86 -0.31 3.64
N VAL A 336 10.57 -0.08 3.55
CA VAL A 336 9.66 -0.29 4.67
C VAL A 336 8.74 -1.47 4.40
N GLY A 337 8.45 -2.22 5.46
CA GLY A 337 7.64 -3.42 5.33
C GLY A 337 7.51 -4.21 6.63
N TYR A 338 7.42 -5.53 6.51
CA TYR A 338 7.45 -6.41 7.66
C TYR A 338 8.86 -6.43 8.27
N GLY A 339 8.93 -6.20 9.58
CA GLY A 339 10.18 -6.04 10.32
C GLY A 339 10.59 -4.57 10.47
N GLY A 340 9.78 -3.61 10.02
CA GLY A 340 10.02 -2.17 10.27
C GLY A 340 10.53 -1.41 9.05
N ALA A 341 11.51 -0.54 9.29
CA ALA A 341 12.15 0.29 8.26
C ALA A 341 13.64 -0.05 8.14
N TYR A 342 14.12 -0.05 6.93
CA TYR A 342 15.52 -0.32 6.59
C TYR A 342 16.03 0.74 5.63
N ARG A 343 17.29 1.10 5.78
CA ARG A 343 18.01 1.98 4.86
C ARG A 343 19.09 1.18 4.13
N LEU A 344 19.27 1.42 2.85
CA LEU A 344 20.32 0.78 2.07
C LEU A 344 21.62 1.59 2.20
N GLU A 345 22.64 0.99 2.77
CA GLU A 345 23.97 1.59 2.96
C GLU A 345 25.05 0.64 2.47
N ASN A 346 25.86 1.09 1.52
CA ASN A 346 26.95 0.27 0.95
C ASN A 346 26.48 -1.14 0.51
N GLY A 347 25.28 -1.21 -0.09
CA GLY A 347 24.70 -2.47 -0.58
C GLY A 347 24.13 -3.38 0.51
N LYS A 348 24.03 -2.91 1.76
CA LYS A 348 23.49 -3.66 2.89
C LYS A 348 22.28 -2.96 3.52
N PHE A 349 21.32 -3.75 4.00
CA PHE A 349 20.19 -3.23 4.75
C PHE A 349 20.57 -2.93 6.20
N VAL A 350 20.47 -1.67 6.58
CA VAL A 350 20.59 -1.20 7.97
C VAL A 350 19.20 -1.05 8.54
N ASN A 351 18.92 -1.79 9.59
CA ASN A 351 17.63 -1.70 10.27
C ASN A 351 17.55 -0.40 11.10
N ILE A 352 16.49 0.35 10.90
CA ILE A 352 16.24 1.61 11.59
C ILE A 352 15.29 1.36 12.76
N THR A 353 15.75 1.63 13.96
CA THR A 353 15.03 1.36 15.21
C THR A 353 14.49 2.65 15.85
N LYS A 354 13.63 2.50 16.86
CA LYS A 354 13.07 3.62 17.63
C LYS A 354 14.14 4.52 18.26
N ASN A 355 15.31 3.96 18.52
CA ASN A 355 16.36 4.60 19.34
C ASN A 355 17.52 5.14 18.51
N GLY A 356 17.38 5.29 17.21
CA GLY A 356 18.41 5.94 16.43
C GLY A 356 18.75 5.29 15.10
N SER A 357 19.87 5.76 14.52
CA SER A 357 20.34 5.51 13.15
C SER A 357 19.50 6.20 12.06
N TRP A 358 18.89 7.34 12.42
CA TRP A 358 18.09 8.17 11.49
C TRP A 358 18.90 8.84 10.39
#